data_1e6a9b44ea663b9c764613f405c03fa0
#
_entry.id   1e6a9b44ea663b9c764613f405c03fa0
#
_cell.length_a   1.000
_cell.length_b   1.000
_cell.length_c   1.000
_cell.angle_alpha   90.00
_cell.angle_beta   90.00
_cell.angle_gamma   90.00
#
_symmetry.space_group_name_H-M   'P 1'
#
loop_
_entity.id
_entity.type
_entity.pdbx_description
1 polymer ?
#
loop_
_entity_poly.entity_id
_entity_poly.type
_entity_poly.pdbx_seq_one_letter_code
_entity_poly.pdbx_strand_id
1 'polypeptide(L)' 'MNEAIQQMLRQLPDVDTLLQRPAFQGLGKPRHVIRDAIRTVLNDWRRAILEGRRGEPFSMKLFERAVLSAIQRADR' A
#
# COMPACT_ATOMS: atom_id res chain seq x y z
N MET A 1 -25.34 -1.54 0.34
CA MET A 1 -23.97 -1.28 -0.04
C MET A 1 -23.39 -0.18 0.80
N ASN A 2 -22.18 -0.34 1.24
CA ASN A 2 -21.60 0.56 2.24
C ASN A 2 -20.78 1.66 1.56
N GLU A 3 -21.33 2.89 1.57
CA GLU A 3 -20.62 4.03 0.97
C GLU A 3 -19.29 4.31 1.65
N ALA A 4 -19.20 4.08 2.96
CA ALA A 4 -17.96 4.31 3.67
C ALA A 4 -16.84 3.41 3.14
N ILE A 5 -17.17 2.15 2.85
CA ILE A 5 -16.19 1.22 2.28
C ILE A 5 -15.74 1.70 0.91
N GLN A 6 -16.67 2.16 0.05
CA GLN A 6 -16.31 2.65 -1.27
C GLN A 6 -15.44 3.90 -1.19
N GLN A 7 -15.72 4.80 -0.25
CA GLN A 7 -14.89 5.99 -0.06
C GLN A 7 -13.48 5.62 0.40
N MET A 8 -13.37 4.66 1.29
CA MET A 8 -12.07 4.19 1.75
C MET A 8 -11.26 3.58 0.62
N LEU A 9 -11.92 2.80 -0.24
CA LEU A 9 -11.24 2.23 -1.42
C LEU A 9 -10.77 3.31 -2.39
N ARG A 10 -11.53 4.38 -2.54
CA ARG A 10 -11.16 5.48 -3.43
C ARG A 10 -9.98 6.29 -2.90
N GLN A 11 -9.74 6.24 -1.59
CA GLN A 11 -8.61 6.94 -0.99
C GLN A 11 -7.28 6.23 -1.28
N LEU A 12 -7.32 4.97 -1.71
CA LEU A 12 -6.11 4.23 -2.01
C LEU A 12 -5.50 4.76 -3.31
N PRO A 13 -4.24 5.20 -3.28
CA PRO A 13 -3.58 5.69 -4.50
C PRO A 13 -3.23 4.53 -5.42
N ASP A 14 -2.96 4.85 -6.68
CA ASP A 14 -2.53 3.84 -7.64
C ASP A 14 -1.04 3.54 -7.48
N VAL A 15 -0.61 2.43 -8.08
CA VAL A 15 0.77 1.95 -7.95
C VAL A 15 1.77 2.97 -8.53
N ASP A 16 1.46 3.55 -9.68
CA ASP A 16 2.37 4.49 -10.32
C ASP A 16 2.61 5.72 -9.45
N THR A 17 1.55 6.25 -8.84
CA THR A 17 1.67 7.39 -7.94
C THR A 17 2.55 7.02 -6.74
N LEU A 18 2.35 5.84 -6.19
CA LEU A 18 3.11 5.39 -5.03
C LEU A 18 4.59 5.18 -5.37
N LEU A 19 4.89 4.68 -6.58
CA LEU A 19 6.27 4.47 -7.00
C LEU A 19 7.07 5.76 -7.04
N GLN A 20 6.39 6.90 -7.23
CA GLN A 20 7.05 8.21 -7.29
C GLN A 20 7.31 8.81 -5.92
N ARG A 21 6.84 8.17 -4.86
CA ARG A 21 7.04 8.70 -3.50
C ARG A 21 8.51 8.68 -3.12
N PRO A 22 9.02 9.76 -2.51
CA PRO A 22 10.43 9.80 -2.10
C PRO A 22 10.82 8.65 -1.18
N ALA A 23 9.91 8.14 -0.37
CA ALA A 23 10.18 7.04 0.54
C ALA A 23 10.63 5.78 -0.19
N PHE A 24 10.24 5.62 -1.46
CA PHE A 24 10.56 4.41 -2.23
C PHE A 24 11.68 4.62 -3.24
N GLN A 25 12.17 5.85 -3.42
CA GLN A 25 13.13 6.14 -4.46
C GLN A 25 14.57 5.90 -4.06
N GLY A 26 14.89 6.01 -2.80
CA GLY A 26 16.27 5.85 -2.33
C GLY A 26 16.59 4.48 -1.77
N LEU A 27 15.80 3.45 -2.11
CA LEU A 27 15.93 2.14 -1.46
C LEU A 27 17.04 1.26 -2.05
N GLY A 28 17.55 1.58 -3.24
CA GLY A 28 18.55 0.74 -3.88
C GLY A 28 18.02 -0.60 -4.35
N LYS A 29 16.70 -0.75 -4.49
CA LYS A 29 16.06 -1.98 -4.95
C LYS A 29 15.55 -1.82 -6.38
N PRO A 30 15.47 -2.93 -7.15
CA PRO A 30 14.88 -2.86 -8.49
C PRO A 30 13.44 -2.37 -8.44
N ARG A 31 13.05 -1.63 -9.48
CA ARG A 31 11.72 -1.04 -9.53
C ARG A 31 10.61 -2.08 -9.44
N HIS A 32 10.80 -3.24 -10.09
CA HIS A 32 9.77 -4.29 -10.06
C HIS A 32 9.58 -4.87 -8.67
N VAL A 33 10.63 -4.94 -7.85
CA VAL A 33 10.52 -5.40 -6.46
C VAL A 33 9.67 -4.44 -5.64
N ILE A 34 9.92 -3.14 -5.80
CA ILE A 34 9.17 -2.11 -5.09
C ILE A 34 7.70 -2.14 -5.54
N ARG A 35 7.47 -2.24 -6.86
CA ARG A 35 6.11 -2.29 -7.40
C ARG A 35 5.33 -3.49 -6.88
N ASP A 36 5.96 -4.66 -6.84
CA ASP A 36 5.30 -5.87 -6.35
C ASP A 36 4.94 -5.74 -4.87
N ALA A 37 5.83 -5.15 -4.08
CA ALA A 37 5.56 -4.92 -2.67
C ALA A 37 4.39 -3.95 -2.49
N ILE A 38 4.35 -2.87 -3.28
CA ILE A 38 3.25 -1.91 -3.23
C ILE A 38 1.93 -2.61 -3.58
N ARG A 39 1.91 -3.41 -4.63
CA ARG A 39 0.71 -4.14 -5.03
C ARG A 39 0.23 -5.08 -3.93
N THR A 40 1.15 -5.81 -3.32
CA THR A 40 0.81 -6.74 -2.24
C THR A 40 0.15 -5.99 -1.08
N VAL A 41 0.76 -4.89 -0.65
CA VAL A 41 0.22 -4.12 0.46
C VAL A 41 -1.12 -3.48 0.10
N LEU A 42 -1.25 -2.95 -1.13
CA LEU A 42 -2.53 -2.40 -1.59
C LEU A 42 -3.64 -3.45 -1.57
N ASN A 43 -3.34 -4.66 -2.04
CA ASN A 43 -4.32 -5.73 -2.04
C ASN A 43 -4.71 -6.13 -0.62
N ASP A 44 -3.74 -6.18 0.30
CA ASP A 44 -4.02 -6.49 1.69
C ASP A 44 -4.90 -5.41 2.33
N TRP A 45 -4.62 -4.14 2.07
CA TRP A 45 -5.43 -3.05 2.60
C TRP A 45 -6.84 -3.08 2.01
N ARG A 46 -6.95 -3.31 0.70
CA ARG A 46 -8.26 -3.40 0.05
C ARG A 46 -9.08 -4.53 0.65
N ARG A 47 -8.46 -5.69 0.83
CA ARG A 47 -9.14 -6.84 1.43
C ARG A 47 -9.58 -6.53 2.87
N ALA A 48 -8.72 -5.90 3.65
CA ALA A 48 -9.05 -5.55 5.02
C ALA A 48 -10.23 -4.58 5.09
N ILE A 49 -10.27 -3.60 4.16
CA ILE A 49 -11.40 -2.67 4.08
C ILE A 49 -12.68 -3.42 3.73
N LEU A 50 -12.63 -4.31 2.72
CA LEU A 50 -13.80 -5.06 2.29
C LEU A 50 -14.32 -6.01 3.36
N GLU A 51 -13.42 -6.57 4.17
CA GLU A 51 -13.79 -7.47 5.27
C GLU A 51 -14.19 -6.74 6.54
N GLY A 52 -14.14 -5.41 6.52
CA GLY A 52 -14.51 -4.62 7.70
C GLY A 52 -13.47 -4.62 8.80
N ARG A 53 -12.26 -5.12 8.54
CA ARG A 53 -11.20 -5.15 9.56
C ARG A 53 -10.49 -3.81 9.71
N ARG A 54 -10.58 -2.95 8.70
CA ARG A 54 -9.93 -1.65 8.73
C ARG A 54 -10.99 -0.57 8.63
N GLY A 55 -11.21 0.12 9.75
CA GLY A 55 -12.18 1.23 9.81
C GLY A 55 -11.53 2.60 9.81
N GLU A 56 -10.21 2.67 9.75
CA GLU A 56 -9.48 3.93 9.79
C GLU A 56 -9.29 4.51 8.39
N PRO A 57 -9.23 5.83 8.26
CA PRO A 57 -8.93 6.45 6.97
C PRO A 57 -7.54 6.05 6.49
N PHE A 58 -7.32 6.15 5.19
CA PHE A 58 -6.02 5.83 4.60
C PHE A 58 -4.93 6.73 5.21
N SER A 59 -3.81 6.11 5.61
CA SER A 59 -2.65 6.83 6.10
C SER A 59 -1.45 6.49 5.23
N MET A 60 -0.93 7.48 4.52
CA MET A 60 0.23 7.29 3.66
C MET A 60 1.44 6.84 4.48
N LYS A 61 1.62 7.38 5.66
CA LYS A 61 2.75 7.03 6.51
C LYS A 61 2.72 5.57 6.91
N LEU A 62 1.56 5.07 7.34
CA LEU A 62 1.41 3.67 7.69
C LEU A 62 1.58 2.77 6.47
N PHE A 63 1.06 3.22 5.33
CA PHE A 63 1.18 2.47 4.09
C PHE A 63 2.64 2.32 3.68
N GLU A 64 3.40 3.42 3.70
CA GLU A 64 4.82 3.40 3.35
C GLU A 64 5.59 2.45 4.26
N ARG A 65 5.29 2.48 5.56
CA ARG A 65 5.94 1.59 6.52
C ARG A 65 5.63 0.13 6.20
N ALA A 66 4.39 -0.18 5.85
CA ALA A 66 3.99 -1.54 5.51
C ALA A 66 4.70 -2.02 4.24
N VAL A 67 4.84 -1.16 3.25
CA VAL A 67 5.55 -1.51 2.01
C VAL A 67 7.03 -1.77 2.30
N LEU A 68 7.66 -0.92 3.09
CA LEU A 68 9.07 -1.11 3.45
C LEU A 68 9.28 -2.44 4.19
N SER A 69 8.38 -2.79 5.10
CA SER A 69 8.43 -4.08 5.78
C SER A 69 8.31 -5.25 4.81
N ALA A 70 7.40 -5.12 3.83
CA ALA A 70 7.21 -6.16 2.83
C ALA A 70 8.47 -6.35 1.98
N ILE A 71 9.14 -5.26 1.61
CA ILE A 71 10.39 -5.33 0.86
C ILE A 71 11.47 -6.03 1.67
N GLN A 72 11.59 -5.69 2.95
CA GLN A 72 12.59 -6.31 3.82
C GLN A 72 12.35 -7.80 3.98
N ARG A 73 11.09 -8.22 4.09
CA ARG A 73 10.77 -9.64 4.20
C ARG A 73 11.09 -10.41 2.93
N ALA A 74 10.88 -9.78 1.78
CA ALA A 74 11.17 -10.42 0.50
C ALA A 74 12.67 -10.55 0.23
N ASP A 75 13.48 -9.81 0.96
CA ASP A 75 14.92 -9.74 0.76
C ASP A 75 15.69 -10.88 1.47
N ARG A 76 14.99 -11.77 2.10
CA ARG A 76 15.61 -12.90 2.82
C ARG A 76 15.87 -14.08 1.92
#